data_d517c82ed7529537520f058ebac09b4c
#
_entry.id   d517c82ed7529537520f058ebac09b4c
#
_cell.length_a   1.000
_cell.length_b   1.000
_cell.length_c   1.000
_cell.angle_alpha   90.00
_cell.angle_beta   90.00
_cell.angle_gamma   90.00
#
_symmetry.space_group_name_H-M   'P 1'
#
loop_
_entity.id
_entity.type
_entity.pdbx_description
1 polymer ?
#
loop_
_entity_poly.entity_id
_entity_poly.type
_entity_poly.pdbx_seq_one_letter_code
_entity_poly.pdbx_strand_id
1 'polypeptide(L)'
;MKGVNIYEEASRCLLCQDAPCTKACQHGDPARAIRAIRFDNAKLTARWIADCTDADLERAEQACIHYGWPIRIKEMLRAVSPDDVAATYPSLDVEFCGLHCENPFFLASSAVCTNYEMVAKAFDAGWAGVFYKTILSSGDQRSVTALRCPA
;
A
#
# COMPACT_ATOMS: atom_id res chain seq x y z
N MET A 1 5.63 31.50 10.23
CA MET A 1 6.46 30.28 10.27
C MET A 1 6.14 29.51 9.00
N LYS A 2 7.12 29.07 8.20
CA LYS A 2 6.87 28.19 7.06
C LYS A 2 6.42 26.84 7.62
N GLY A 3 5.25 26.37 7.23
CA GLY A 3 4.76 25.03 7.60
C GLY A 3 5.75 23.94 7.17
N VAL A 4 5.65 22.77 7.80
CA VAL A 4 6.48 21.61 7.45
C VAL A 4 6.12 21.14 6.05
N ASN A 5 7.11 21.00 5.19
CA ASN A 5 6.92 20.24 3.96
C ASN A 5 6.87 18.76 4.33
N ILE A 6 5.66 18.18 4.29
CA ILE A 6 5.41 16.81 4.77
C ILE A 6 6.22 15.76 3.99
N TYR A 7 6.40 15.92 2.68
CA TYR A 7 7.15 14.99 1.85
C TYR A 7 8.65 15.07 2.11
N GLU A 8 9.18 16.29 2.26
CA GLU A 8 10.58 16.51 2.58
C GLU A 8 10.91 15.92 3.97
N GLU A 9 10.06 16.18 4.96
CA GLU A 9 10.24 15.64 6.30
C GLU A 9 10.11 14.12 6.34
N ALA A 10 9.11 13.55 5.63
CA ALA A 10 8.94 12.10 5.51
C ALA A 10 10.12 11.43 4.80
N SER A 11 10.76 12.11 3.83
CA SER A 11 11.91 11.56 3.11
C SER A 11 13.14 11.38 3.98
N ARG A 12 13.26 12.12 5.07
CA ARG A 12 14.33 11.99 6.07
C ARG A 12 14.20 10.73 6.93
N CYS A 13 13.01 10.11 6.98
CA CYS A 13 12.77 8.92 7.79
C CYS A 13 13.62 7.73 7.30
N LEU A 14 14.34 7.09 8.22
CA LEU A 14 15.19 5.92 7.92
C LEU A 14 14.40 4.64 7.67
N LEU A 15 13.07 4.66 7.85
CA LEU A 15 12.18 3.48 7.70
C LEU A 15 12.65 2.27 8.54
N CYS A 16 12.98 2.49 9.80
CA CYS A 16 13.49 1.48 10.71
C CYS A 16 12.59 0.24 10.70
N GLN A 17 13.17 -0.95 10.63
CA GLN A 17 12.43 -2.21 10.68
C GLN A 17 11.76 -2.41 12.03
N ASP A 18 12.45 -2.07 13.11
CA ASP A 18 11.99 -2.11 14.50
C ASP A 18 11.89 -0.69 15.04
N ALA A 19 10.89 0.06 14.53
CA ALA A 19 10.79 1.49 14.68
C ALA A 19 10.58 1.94 16.14
N PRO A 20 11.53 2.66 16.76
CA PRO A 20 11.38 3.16 18.13
C PRO A 20 10.19 4.10 18.29
N CYS A 21 9.89 4.91 17.26
CA CYS A 21 8.73 5.80 17.26
C CYS A 21 7.40 5.05 17.36
N THR A 22 7.27 3.89 16.71
CA THR A 22 6.08 3.05 16.84
C THR A 22 6.00 2.39 18.22
N LYS A 23 7.12 1.95 18.78
CA LYS A 23 7.15 1.38 20.14
C LYS A 23 6.77 2.39 21.23
N ALA A 24 7.10 3.66 21.02
CA ALA A 24 6.77 4.73 21.96
C ALA A 24 5.33 5.23 21.82
N CYS A 25 4.66 4.91 20.72
CA CYS A 25 3.28 5.26 20.45
C CYS A 25 2.33 4.18 21.00
N GLN A 26 1.33 4.57 21.81
CA GLN A 26 0.40 3.61 22.40
C GLN A 26 -0.78 3.27 21.50
N HIS A 27 -1.20 4.20 20.64
CA HIS A 27 -2.47 4.12 19.92
C HIS A 27 -2.30 4.33 18.41
N GLY A 28 -1.27 3.73 17.80
CA GLY A 28 -1.09 3.80 16.36
C GLY A 28 0.30 3.42 15.90
N ASP A 29 0.58 3.65 14.62
CA ASP A 29 1.86 3.31 14.00
C ASP A 29 2.45 4.47 13.20
N PRO A 30 3.19 5.38 13.85
CA PRO A 30 3.82 6.52 13.19
C PRO A 30 4.78 6.13 12.06
N ALA A 31 5.51 5.02 12.19
CA ALA A 31 6.44 4.59 11.14
C ALA A 31 5.71 4.17 9.87
N ARG A 32 4.60 3.45 9.99
CA ARG A 32 3.75 3.09 8.84
C ARG A 32 3.05 4.30 8.25
N ALA A 33 2.61 5.24 9.09
CA ALA A 33 2.03 6.50 8.64
C ALA A 33 3.03 7.33 7.82
N ILE A 34 4.27 7.48 8.27
CA ILE A 34 5.34 8.18 7.53
C ILE A 34 5.66 7.46 6.22
N ARG A 35 5.70 6.14 6.24
CA ARG A 35 5.88 5.36 5.00
C ARG A 35 4.75 5.62 4.00
N ALA A 36 3.50 5.69 4.47
CA ALA A 36 2.36 5.97 3.61
C ALA A 36 2.45 7.36 2.96
N ILE A 37 2.95 8.40 3.68
CA ILE A 37 3.23 9.71 3.09
C ILE A 37 4.20 9.61 1.93
N ARG A 38 5.28 8.84 2.07
CA ARG A 38 6.29 8.68 1.00
C ARG A 38 5.73 8.03 -0.27
N PHE A 39 4.64 7.29 -0.16
CA PHE A 39 3.91 6.68 -1.27
C PHE A 39 2.63 7.46 -1.63
N ASP A 40 2.54 8.71 -1.20
CA ASP A 40 1.42 9.61 -1.50
C ASP A 40 0.04 9.03 -1.11
N ASN A 41 -0.01 8.33 0.03
CA ASN A 41 -1.21 7.66 0.52
C ASN A 41 -1.71 8.26 1.84
N ALA A 42 -2.32 9.45 1.78
CA ALA A 42 -2.79 10.16 2.97
C ALA A 42 -3.95 9.43 3.67
N LYS A 43 -4.81 8.70 2.95
CA LYS A 43 -5.86 7.88 3.58
C LYS A 43 -5.26 6.81 4.48
N LEU A 44 -4.21 6.15 4.01
CA LEU A 44 -3.50 5.15 4.81
C LEU A 44 -2.75 5.80 5.97
N THR A 45 -2.15 6.97 5.75
CA THR A 45 -1.54 7.78 6.82
C THR A 45 -2.54 8.08 7.92
N ALA A 46 -3.70 8.65 7.57
CA ALA A 46 -4.77 8.97 8.51
C ALA A 46 -5.25 7.73 9.29
N ARG A 47 -5.39 6.60 8.61
CA ARG A 47 -5.79 5.32 9.25
C ARG A 47 -4.81 4.87 10.32
N TRP A 48 -3.50 4.98 10.08
CA TRP A 48 -2.48 4.53 11.03
C TRP A 48 -2.34 5.42 12.25
N ILE A 49 -2.85 6.66 12.20
CA ILE A 49 -2.79 7.62 13.30
C ILE A 49 -4.17 8.03 13.83
N ALA A 50 -5.24 7.35 13.40
CA ALA A 50 -6.62 7.73 13.75
C ALA A 50 -6.82 7.86 15.27
N ASP A 51 -6.26 6.95 16.05
CA ASP A 51 -6.39 6.89 17.49
C ASP A 51 -5.20 7.53 18.25
N CYS A 52 -4.21 8.09 17.52
CA CYS A 52 -3.05 8.73 18.13
C CYS A 52 -3.42 10.06 18.80
N THR A 53 -3.09 10.17 20.06
CA THR A 53 -3.11 11.47 20.75
C THR A 53 -1.88 12.30 20.39
N ASP A 54 -1.91 13.60 20.68
CA ASP A 54 -0.74 14.47 20.52
C ASP A 54 0.44 14.01 21.38
N ALA A 55 0.14 13.53 22.60
CA ALA A 55 1.15 12.99 23.51
C ALA A 55 1.80 11.70 22.95
N ASP A 56 1.04 10.87 22.20
CA ASP A 56 1.59 9.70 21.51
C ASP A 56 2.60 10.13 20.44
N LEU A 57 2.24 11.12 19.63
CA LEU A 57 3.10 11.61 18.55
C LEU A 57 4.34 12.33 19.09
N GLU A 58 4.23 13.07 20.21
CA GLU A 58 5.37 13.66 20.89
C GLU A 58 6.34 12.62 21.43
N ARG A 59 5.84 11.55 22.06
CA ARG A 59 6.67 10.43 22.49
C ARG A 59 7.36 9.73 21.31
N ALA A 60 6.63 9.54 20.21
CA ALA A 60 7.17 8.98 19.00
C ALA A 60 8.30 9.84 18.41
N GLU A 61 8.14 11.17 18.43
CA GLU A 61 9.17 12.12 17.98
C GLU A 61 10.41 12.07 18.87
N GLN A 62 10.25 12.06 20.20
CA GLN A 62 11.35 11.95 21.16
C GLN A 62 12.11 10.62 21.05
N ALA A 63 11.43 9.54 20.65
CA ALA A 63 12.03 8.23 20.47
C ALA A 63 12.75 8.07 19.10
N CYS A 64 12.68 9.08 18.23
CA CYS A 64 13.30 9.02 16.92
C CYS A 64 14.84 8.95 17.03
N ILE A 65 15.46 8.05 16.27
CA ILE A 65 16.92 7.86 16.28
C ILE A 65 17.69 8.95 15.53
N HIS A 66 17.03 9.89 14.92
CA HIS A 66 17.62 11.11 14.37
C HIS A 66 17.97 12.11 15.49
N TYR A 67 18.88 11.75 16.39
CA TYR A 67 19.17 12.49 17.62
C TYR A 67 19.59 13.95 17.42
N GLY A 68 20.34 14.23 16.36
CA GLY A 68 20.82 15.59 16.11
C GLY A 68 19.79 16.53 15.47
N TRP A 69 18.83 15.94 14.78
CA TRP A 69 17.76 16.67 14.10
C TRP A 69 16.54 15.74 13.95
N PRO A 70 15.77 15.52 15.01
CA PRO A 70 14.61 14.64 15.04
C PRO A 70 13.62 14.95 13.91
N ILE A 71 12.95 13.92 13.42
CA ILE A 71 11.85 14.09 12.47
C ILE A 71 10.67 14.69 13.24
N ARG A 72 10.08 15.76 12.73
CA ARG A 72 8.92 16.43 13.32
C ARG A 72 7.65 15.62 13.08
N ILE A 73 7.56 14.48 13.77
CA ILE A 73 6.53 13.46 13.55
C ILE A 73 5.15 14.03 13.81
N LYS A 74 4.97 14.74 14.94
CA LYS A 74 3.69 15.33 15.31
C LYS A 74 3.22 16.35 14.27
N GLU A 75 4.06 17.33 13.96
CA GLU A 75 3.71 18.40 13.02
C GLU A 75 3.42 17.85 11.63
N MET A 76 4.25 16.93 11.14
CA MET A 76 4.10 16.30 9.84
C MET A 76 2.81 15.48 9.75
N LEU A 77 2.54 14.60 10.72
CA LEU A 77 1.38 13.71 10.66
C LEU A 77 0.06 14.46 10.87
N ARG A 78 0.05 15.55 11.65
CA ARG A 78 -1.14 16.42 11.81
C ARG A 78 -1.38 17.33 10.61
N ALA A 79 -0.38 17.58 9.78
CA ALA A 79 -0.53 18.36 8.55
C ALA A 79 -1.13 17.54 7.39
N VAL A 80 -1.22 16.21 7.52
CA VAL A 80 -1.84 15.36 6.50
C VAL A 80 -3.37 15.42 6.63
N SER A 81 -4.04 15.96 5.62
CA SER A 81 -5.49 15.92 5.52
C SER A 81 -5.93 14.68 4.71
N PRO A 82 -6.85 13.85 5.23
CA PRO A 82 -7.44 12.77 4.47
C PRO A 82 -8.18 13.27 3.22
N ASP A 83 -8.66 14.51 3.26
CA ASP A 83 -9.43 15.12 2.17
C ASP A 83 -8.54 15.67 1.05
N ASP A 84 -7.28 15.98 1.32
CA ASP A 84 -6.30 16.38 0.30
C ASP A 84 -6.02 15.24 -0.70
N VAL A 85 -6.42 14.03 -0.37
CA VAL A 85 -6.27 12.82 -1.20
C VAL A 85 -7.57 12.45 -1.94
N ALA A 86 -8.60 13.24 -1.84
CA ALA A 86 -9.71 13.23 -2.79
C ALA A 86 -9.27 13.71 -4.19
N ALA A 87 -8.05 14.20 -4.34
CA ALA A 87 -7.42 14.41 -5.63
C ALA A 87 -7.23 13.05 -6.32
N THR A 88 -8.28 12.63 -7.04
CA THR A 88 -8.19 11.83 -8.26
C THR A 88 -6.95 10.94 -8.36
N TYR A 89 -6.93 9.82 -7.61
CA TYR A 89 -6.14 8.70 -8.13
C TYR A 89 -6.73 8.39 -9.52
N PRO A 90 -5.93 8.40 -10.58
CA PRO A 90 -6.42 7.96 -11.87
C PRO A 90 -6.99 6.55 -11.68
N SER A 91 -8.13 6.29 -12.28
CA SER A 91 -8.65 4.92 -12.32
C SER A 91 -7.56 4.02 -12.88
N LEU A 92 -7.37 2.88 -12.24
CA LEU A 92 -6.47 1.84 -12.74
C LEU A 92 -7.19 0.92 -13.75
N ASP A 93 -8.46 1.20 -14.03
CA ASP A 93 -9.25 0.41 -14.98
C ASP A 93 -8.57 0.33 -16.34
N VAL A 94 -8.56 -0.84 -16.91
CA VAL A 94 -7.94 -1.10 -18.21
C VAL A 94 -8.78 -2.06 -19.03
N GLU A 95 -8.88 -1.78 -20.32
CA GLU A 95 -9.45 -2.73 -21.29
C GLU A 95 -8.33 -3.65 -21.79
N PHE A 96 -8.45 -4.92 -21.52
CA PHE A 96 -7.46 -5.92 -21.93
C PHE A 96 -8.12 -7.09 -22.65
N CYS A 97 -7.77 -7.29 -23.91
CA CYS A 97 -8.34 -8.36 -24.76
C CYS A 97 -9.88 -8.34 -24.83
N GLY A 98 -10.50 -7.16 -24.79
CA GLY A 98 -11.97 -7.00 -24.79
C GLY A 98 -12.64 -7.29 -23.45
N LEU A 99 -11.86 -7.37 -22.37
CA LEU A 99 -12.35 -7.51 -20.99
C LEU A 99 -12.06 -6.21 -20.23
N HIS A 100 -13.07 -5.72 -19.53
CA HIS A 100 -12.88 -4.64 -18.57
C HIS A 100 -12.25 -5.18 -17.28
N CYS A 101 -11.13 -4.59 -16.87
CA CYS A 101 -10.37 -5.01 -15.69
C CYS A 101 -10.19 -3.83 -14.74
N GLU A 102 -10.44 -4.04 -13.45
CA GLU A 102 -10.36 -2.99 -12.42
C GLU A 102 -8.94 -2.42 -12.23
N ASN A 103 -7.93 -3.13 -12.71
CA ASN A 103 -6.53 -2.69 -12.67
C ASN A 103 -5.68 -3.52 -13.65
N PRO A 104 -4.44 -3.09 -13.96
CA PRO A 104 -3.57 -3.78 -14.92
C PRO A 104 -2.75 -4.94 -14.32
N PHE A 105 -3.05 -5.39 -13.09
CA PHE A 105 -2.25 -6.41 -12.42
C PHE A 105 -2.79 -7.81 -12.67
N PHE A 106 -2.01 -8.62 -13.36
CA PHE A 106 -2.34 -10.00 -13.74
C PHE A 106 -1.32 -10.98 -13.18
N LEU A 107 -1.78 -12.11 -12.64
CA LEU A 107 -0.91 -13.21 -12.30
C LEU A 107 -0.44 -13.91 -13.57
N ALA A 108 0.88 -13.99 -13.73
CA ALA A 108 1.49 -14.76 -14.82
C ALA A 108 1.28 -16.26 -14.62
N SER A 109 1.33 -17.01 -15.73
CA SER A 109 1.23 -18.48 -15.74
C SER A 109 2.34 -19.11 -14.88
N SER A 110 1.99 -19.54 -13.68
CA SER A 110 2.90 -20.06 -12.66
C SER A 110 2.26 -21.14 -11.81
N ALA A 111 2.97 -21.65 -10.83
CA ALA A 111 2.44 -22.67 -9.91
C ALA A 111 1.22 -22.19 -9.11
N VAL A 112 1.11 -20.88 -8.85
CA VAL A 112 -0.05 -20.29 -8.15
C VAL A 112 -1.29 -20.13 -9.02
N CYS A 113 -1.21 -20.42 -10.30
CA CYS A 113 -2.33 -20.35 -11.26
C CYS A 113 -2.76 -21.74 -11.75
N THR A 114 -2.59 -22.79 -10.93
CA THR A 114 -2.86 -24.18 -11.33
C THR A 114 -4.23 -24.67 -10.93
N ASN A 115 -4.85 -24.10 -9.91
CA ASN A 115 -6.16 -24.54 -9.43
C ASN A 115 -7.07 -23.36 -9.07
N TYR A 116 -8.36 -23.65 -8.94
CA TYR A 116 -9.39 -22.66 -8.66
C TYR A 116 -9.18 -21.95 -7.32
N GLU A 117 -8.82 -22.69 -6.28
CA GLU A 117 -8.71 -22.12 -4.91
C GLU A 117 -7.60 -21.07 -4.81
N MET A 118 -6.46 -21.31 -5.46
CA MET A 118 -5.35 -20.36 -5.51
C MET A 118 -5.73 -19.09 -6.29
N VAL A 119 -6.41 -19.28 -7.41
CA VAL A 119 -6.87 -18.19 -8.26
C VAL A 119 -7.94 -17.34 -7.55
N ALA A 120 -8.89 -17.98 -6.86
CA ALA A 120 -9.90 -17.25 -6.06
C ALA A 120 -9.24 -16.36 -5.00
N LYS A 121 -8.26 -16.87 -4.26
CA LYS A 121 -7.49 -16.08 -3.29
C LYS A 121 -6.75 -14.90 -3.93
N ALA A 122 -6.29 -15.06 -5.17
CA ALA A 122 -5.66 -13.96 -5.88
C ALA A 122 -6.67 -12.85 -6.21
N PHE A 123 -7.87 -13.20 -6.66
CA PHE A 123 -8.94 -12.22 -6.89
C PHE A 123 -9.36 -11.55 -5.59
N ASP A 124 -9.51 -12.28 -4.50
CA ASP A 124 -9.80 -11.72 -3.16
C ASP A 124 -8.70 -10.75 -2.70
N ALA A 125 -7.46 -10.96 -3.14
CA ALA A 125 -6.34 -10.07 -2.88
C ALA A 125 -6.25 -8.86 -3.84
N GLY A 126 -7.19 -8.72 -4.80
CA GLY A 126 -7.29 -7.60 -5.71
C GLY A 126 -6.54 -7.74 -7.04
N TRP A 127 -6.13 -8.95 -7.43
CA TRP A 127 -5.60 -9.18 -8.78
C TRP A 127 -6.73 -9.14 -9.81
N ALA A 128 -6.55 -8.37 -10.88
CA ALA A 128 -7.59 -8.19 -11.90
C ALA A 128 -7.73 -9.37 -12.84
N GLY A 129 -6.70 -10.15 -13.01
CA GLY A 129 -6.75 -11.30 -13.92
C GLY A 129 -5.66 -12.32 -13.67
N VAL A 130 -5.80 -13.48 -14.32
CA VAL A 130 -4.88 -14.61 -14.20
C VAL A 130 -4.65 -15.26 -15.55
N PHE A 131 -3.41 -15.53 -15.85
CA PHE A 131 -3.03 -16.44 -16.94
C PHE A 131 -2.85 -17.82 -16.37
N TYR A 132 -3.79 -18.71 -16.67
CA TYR A 132 -3.71 -20.11 -16.21
C TYR A 132 -2.45 -20.80 -16.73
N LYS A 133 -1.92 -21.73 -15.94
CA LYS A 133 -0.91 -22.67 -16.40
C LYS A 133 -1.46 -23.45 -17.58
N THR A 134 -0.60 -23.71 -18.55
CA THR A 134 -0.96 -24.54 -19.73
C THR A 134 -1.74 -25.77 -19.31
N ILE A 135 -2.94 -25.93 -19.85
CA ILE A 135 -3.80 -27.09 -19.65
C ILE A 135 -3.64 -27.97 -20.89
N LEU A 136 -3.23 -29.20 -20.67
CA LEU A 136 -3.18 -30.22 -21.73
C LEU A 136 -4.49 -31.01 -21.70
N SER A 137 -5.24 -30.96 -22.79
CA SER A 137 -6.40 -31.83 -22.98
C SER A 137 -5.91 -33.21 -23.43
N SER A 138 -6.40 -34.28 -22.79
CA SER A 138 -6.11 -35.64 -23.21
C SER A 138 -6.68 -35.86 -24.61
N GLY A 139 -5.81 -35.90 -25.63
CA GLY A 139 -6.18 -36.18 -27.03
C GLY A 139 -5.83 -35.06 -28.03
N ASP A 140 -5.51 -33.87 -27.61
CA ASP A 140 -5.04 -32.82 -28.49
C ASP A 140 -3.84 -32.08 -27.84
N GLN A 141 -2.72 -31.98 -28.56
CA GLN A 141 -1.49 -31.34 -28.05
C GLN A 141 -1.61 -29.80 -28.07
N ARG A 142 -2.81 -29.25 -28.00
CA ARG A 142 -3.00 -27.79 -27.95
C ARG A 142 -2.93 -27.30 -26.52
N SER A 143 -1.97 -26.44 -26.27
CA SER A 143 -1.93 -25.67 -25.02
C SER A 143 -2.96 -24.55 -25.06
N VAL A 144 -3.84 -24.49 -24.07
CA VAL A 144 -4.80 -23.37 -23.89
C VAL A 144 -4.33 -22.54 -22.71
N THR A 145 -4.03 -21.27 -22.98
CA THR A 145 -3.86 -20.27 -21.93
C THR A 145 -5.20 -19.54 -21.79
N ALA A 146 -5.86 -19.68 -20.65
CA ALA A 146 -7.10 -19.01 -20.39
C ALA A 146 -6.83 -17.74 -19.55
N LEU A 147 -7.38 -16.63 -20.02
CA LEU A 147 -7.46 -15.38 -19.27
C LEU A 147 -8.85 -15.32 -18.63
N ARG A 148 -8.92 -15.03 -17.35
CA ARG A 148 -10.18 -14.75 -16.65
C ARG A 148 -10.05 -13.49 -15.83
N CYS A 149 -11.00 -12.56 -16.03
CA CYS A 149 -11.27 -11.46 -15.10
C CYS A 149 -12.49 -11.86 -14.25
N PRO A 150 -12.57 -11.45 -12.98
CA PRO A 150 -13.82 -11.52 -12.21
C PRO A 150 -14.88 -10.64 -12.89
N ALA A 151 -16.12 -11.08 -12.87
CA ALA A 151 -17.28 -10.34 -13.37
C ALA A 151 -17.76 -9.36 -12.33
#